data_d9f8911fc0dbbd7f2556bafe62831c1a
#
_entry.id   d9f8911fc0dbbd7f2556bafe62831c1a
#
_cell.length_a   1.000
_cell.length_b   1.000
_cell.length_c   1.000
_cell.angle_alpha   90.00
_cell.angle_beta   90.00
_cell.angle_gamma   90.00
#
_symmetry.space_group_name_H-M   'P 1'
#
loop_
_entity.id
_entity.type
_entity.pdbx_description
1 polymer ?
#
loop_
_entity_poly.entity_id
_entity_poly.type
_entity_poly.pdbx_seq_one_letter_code
_entity_poly.pdbx_strand_id
1 'polypeptide(L)'
;MGCEQLAAMNRLPSLALAGFCLALAGCGGNPSRENASAVTGPIRIELDQKAPSRSYGILTRGQQRKVFKVGFGRNGITCAGSRFEEGYTPLGRFRVNGIFSHDRFEMEPALAVQSGKSEAELRRTLFRNMNAIDFDGDGETREYGSGYVSLAPVGSVKQPFAFNTYEGKFRWYSFAIHGSNNDKRIGQKVTGGCVNVAEPALQGLLSAVKLGDEVVISAKGPCTP
;
A
#
# COMPACT_ATOMS: atom_id res chain seq x y z
N MET A 1 -57.90 4.84 -20.95
CA MET A 1 -58.01 5.83 -22.01
C MET A 1 -56.58 5.95 -22.55
N GLY A 2 -56.19 5.23 -23.59
CA GLY A 2 -56.55 5.20 -25.00
C GLY A 2 -55.56 6.10 -25.70
N CYS A 3 -54.92 5.82 -26.69
CA CYS A 3 -54.81 5.00 -27.91
C CYS A 3 -53.45 5.29 -28.51
N GLU A 4 -52.70 4.27 -28.97
CA GLU A 4 -52.66 3.75 -30.38
C GLU A 4 -51.98 4.68 -31.40
N GLN A 5 -50.92 4.19 -31.95
CA GLN A 5 -50.64 3.52 -33.25
C GLN A 5 -50.29 4.47 -34.39
N LEU A 6 -49.27 4.13 -35.18
CA LEU A 6 -49.13 3.62 -36.55
C LEU A 6 -47.75 3.92 -37.13
N ALA A 7 -46.95 3.05 -37.47
CA ALA A 7 -46.60 2.21 -38.61
C ALA A 7 -46.63 2.86 -40.03
N ALA A 8 -45.51 2.75 -40.75
CA ALA A 8 -45.34 2.50 -42.20
C ALA A 8 -43.86 2.55 -42.59
N MET A 9 -43.18 1.48 -42.91
CA MET A 9 -43.00 0.78 -44.20
C MET A 9 -42.71 1.69 -45.42
N ASN A 10 -41.46 1.58 -45.95
CA ASN A 10 -41.24 1.32 -47.36
C ASN A 10 -39.75 1.12 -47.71
N ARG A 11 -39.40 -0.11 -48.09
CA ARG A 11 -38.88 -0.62 -49.37
C ARG A 11 -37.51 -0.15 -49.87
N LEU A 12 -36.68 -1.19 -50.02
CA LEU A 12 -35.49 -1.36 -50.87
C LEU A 12 -35.76 -1.00 -52.36
N PRO A 13 -34.72 -0.84 -53.26
CA PRO A 13 -34.02 -2.00 -53.78
C PRO A 13 -32.50 -1.86 -54.06
N SER A 14 -31.90 -3.00 -54.08
CA SER A 14 -30.78 -3.63 -54.77
C SER A 14 -30.05 -2.93 -55.89
N LEU A 15 -28.77 -3.22 -56.07
CA LEU A 15 -27.96 -3.75 -57.20
C LEU A 15 -26.48 -3.34 -56.95
N ALA A 16 -25.57 -4.17 -56.78
CA ALA A 16 -24.95 -5.22 -57.57
C ALA A 16 -23.52 -4.85 -58.03
N LEU A 17 -22.68 -5.82 -57.90
CA LEU A 17 -21.51 -6.23 -58.71
C LEU A 17 -20.10 -5.72 -58.31
N ALA A 18 -19.37 -6.65 -57.79
CA ALA A 18 -18.14 -7.29 -58.33
C ALA A 18 -16.83 -6.52 -58.19
N GLY A 19 -15.92 -7.17 -57.52
CA GLY A 19 -14.49 -6.80 -57.51
C GLY A 19 -13.67 -7.83 -56.75
N PHE A 20 -13.28 -8.88 -57.41
CA PHE A 20 -12.37 -9.94 -57.02
C PHE A 20 -10.95 -9.38 -56.86
N CYS A 21 -10.33 -9.52 -55.67
CA CYS A 21 -8.87 -9.57 -55.58
C CYS A 21 -8.47 -10.42 -54.39
N LEU A 22 -8.03 -11.64 -54.67
CA LEU A 22 -7.23 -12.45 -53.77
C LEU A 22 -5.88 -11.78 -53.57
N ALA A 23 -5.49 -11.56 -52.32
CA ALA A 23 -4.10 -11.46 -51.93
C ALA A 23 -3.90 -12.25 -50.65
N LEU A 24 -3.30 -13.42 -50.81
CA LEU A 24 -2.72 -14.21 -49.75
C LEU A 24 -1.47 -13.47 -49.22
N ALA A 25 -1.46 -13.09 -47.99
CA ALA A 25 -0.24 -12.71 -47.33
C ALA A 25 -0.28 -13.11 -45.85
N GLY A 26 0.49 -14.12 -45.51
CA GLY A 26 1.34 -14.23 -44.37
C GLY A 26 0.74 -14.14 -42.97
N CYS A 27 0.38 -15.29 -42.41
CA CYS A 27 0.32 -15.46 -40.95
C CYS A 27 1.71 -15.27 -40.32
N GLY A 28 1.99 -14.09 -39.85
CA GLY A 28 3.04 -13.80 -38.90
C GLY A 28 2.38 -13.41 -37.58
N GLY A 29 1.94 -14.41 -36.82
CA GLY A 29 1.50 -14.19 -35.45
C GLY A 29 2.69 -13.80 -34.58
N ASN A 30 2.93 -12.52 -34.40
CA ASN A 30 3.75 -12.06 -33.26
C ASN A 30 2.99 -12.44 -32.00
N PRO A 31 3.63 -13.18 -31.07
CA PRO A 31 3.08 -13.32 -29.75
C PRO A 31 3.04 -11.91 -29.16
N SER A 32 1.84 -11.42 -28.92
CA SER A 32 1.61 -10.22 -28.14
C SER A 32 2.40 -10.38 -26.84
N ARG A 33 3.50 -9.65 -26.72
CA ARG A 33 4.08 -9.36 -25.41
C ARG A 33 2.95 -8.71 -24.63
N GLU A 34 2.32 -9.49 -23.77
CA GLU A 34 1.60 -8.92 -22.65
C GLU A 34 2.55 -7.93 -22.00
N ASN A 35 2.35 -6.67 -22.28
CA ASN A 35 2.90 -5.60 -21.49
C ASN A 35 2.33 -5.83 -20.09
N ALA A 36 3.10 -6.51 -19.26
CA ALA A 36 2.93 -6.43 -17.83
C ALA A 36 2.96 -4.93 -17.53
N SER A 37 1.79 -4.33 -17.39
CA SER A 37 1.62 -2.95 -16.96
C SER A 37 2.44 -2.83 -15.70
N ALA A 38 3.60 -2.20 -15.81
CA ALA A 38 4.45 -1.91 -14.68
C ALA A 38 3.57 -1.09 -13.73
N VAL A 39 3.11 -1.73 -12.67
CA VAL A 39 2.29 -1.11 -11.63
C VAL A 39 3.11 0.06 -11.08
N THR A 40 2.80 1.25 -11.54
CA THR A 40 3.45 2.48 -11.12
C THR A 40 2.78 3.02 -9.87
N GLY A 41 2.88 2.25 -8.77
CA GLY A 41 2.56 2.81 -7.47
C GLY A 41 3.60 3.87 -7.10
N PRO A 42 3.23 4.91 -6.36
CA PRO A 42 4.17 5.95 -5.97
C PRO A 42 5.28 5.45 -5.03
N ILE A 43 5.04 4.33 -4.33
CA ILE A 43 6.01 3.74 -3.39
C ILE A 43 6.26 2.27 -3.74
N ARG A 44 7.53 1.92 -3.88
CA ARG A 44 7.98 0.53 -4.00
C ARG A 44 8.98 0.21 -2.91
N ILE A 45 8.84 -0.96 -2.31
CA ILE A 45 9.75 -1.47 -1.28
C ILE A 45 10.27 -2.83 -1.75
N GLU A 46 11.58 -2.97 -1.76
CA GLU A 46 12.29 -4.18 -2.12
C GLU A 46 13.04 -4.68 -0.90
N LEU A 47 12.66 -5.85 -0.39
CA LEU A 47 13.26 -6.47 0.79
C LEU A 47 14.26 -7.54 0.39
N ASP A 48 15.38 -7.65 1.09
CA ASP A 48 16.35 -8.71 0.93
C ASP A 48 16.44 -9.51 2.25
N GLN A 49 15.83 -10.71 2.25
CA GLN A 49 15.78 -11.59 3.42
C GLN A 49 17.16 -12.02 3.90
N LYS A 50 18.10 -12.25 2.95
CA LYS A 50 19.45 -12.75 3.23
C LYS A 50 20.42 -11.65 3.62
N ALA A 51 20.20 -10.44 3.10
CA ALA A 51 21.02 -9.27 3.37
C ALA A 51 20.12 -8.06 3.68
N PRO A 52 19.52 -7.97 4.88
CA PRO A 52 18.54 -6.94 5.23
C PRO A 52 19.03 -5.51 4.98
N SER A 53 20.32 -5.27 5.15
CA SER A 53 20.95 -3.97 4.89
C SER A 53 20.88 -3.49 3.43
N ARG A 54 20.52 -4.38 2.50
CA ARG A 54 20.29 -4.08 1.07
C ARG A 54 18.83 -3.77 0.76
N SER A 55 17.95 -3.87 1.74
CA SER A 55 16.54 -3.52 1.58
C SER A 55 16.36 -2.02 1.42
N TYR A 56 15.51 -1.63 0.48
CA TYR A 56 15.29 -0.22 0.17
C TYR A 56 13.85 0.06 -0.27
N GLY A 57 13.47 1.31 -0.13
CA GLY A 57 12.25 1.86 -0.70
C GLY A 57 12.55 2.90 -1.78
N ILE A 58 11.59 3.09 -2.67
CA ILE A 58 11.59 4.11 -3.72
C ILE A 58 10.28 4.86 -3.65
N LEU A 59 10.36 6.16 -3.44
CA LEU A 59 9.24 7.08 -3.60
C LEU A 59 9.38 7.78 -4.96
N THR A 60 8.34 7.70 -5.80
CA THR A 60 8.30 8.38 -7.10
C THR A 60 7.16 9.38 -7.11
N ARG A 61 7.45 10.65 -7.48
CA ARG A 61 6.47 11.72 -7.68
C ARG A 61 6.85 12.52 -8.92
N GLY A 62 6.07 12.38 -9.99
CA GLY A 62 6.44 12.94 -11.29
C GLY A 62 7.82 12.44 -11.74
N GLN A 63 8.73 13.35 -12.00
CA GLN A 63 10.12 13.02 -12.38
C GLN A 63 11.06 12.81 -11.17
N GLN A 64 10.60 13.12 -9.96
CA GLN A 64 11.41 12.94 -8.77
C GLN A 64 11.37 11.50 -8.29
N ARG A 65 12.55 10.96 -8.03
CA ARG A 65 12.75 9.62 -7.45
C ARG A 65 13.68 9.72 -6.25
N LYS A 66 13.19 9.31 -5.09
CA LYS A 66 13.97 9.23 -3.85
C LYS A 66 14.12 7.77 -3.44
N VAL A 67 15.35 7.36 -3.18
CA VAL A 67 15.67 6.01 -2.66
C VAL A 67 16.02 6.14 -1.19
N PHE A 68 15.53 5.23 -0.37
CA PHE A 68 15.78 5.22 1.07
C PHE A 68 15.95 3.78 1.59
N LYS A 69 16.74 3.64 2.64
CA LYS A 69 16.97 2.36 3.31
C LYS A 69 15.78 2.00 4.20
N VAL A 70 15.46 0.71 4.32
CA VAL A 70 14.36 0.22 5.14
C VAL A 70 14.78 -0.94 6.05
N GLY A 71 14.22 -1.00 7.26
CA GLY A 71 14.19 -2.22 8.06
C GLY A 71 12.79 -2.84 8.01
N PHE A 72 12.66 -4.08 8.48
CA PHE A 72 11.43 -4.85 8.36
C PHE A 72 11.27 -5.92 9.45
N GLY A 73 10.27 -6.78 9.33
CA GLY A 73 9.86 -7.75 10.33
C GLY A 73 11.00 -8.63 10.88
N ARG A 74 11.08 -8.76 12.20
CA ARG A 74 12.14 -9.51 12.91
C ARG A 74 12.21 -10.99 12.49
N ASN A 75 11.08 -11.58 12.09
CA ASN A 75 11.00 -12.97 11.63
C ASN A 75 11.12 -13.09 10.10
N GLY A 76 11.17 -11.97 9.36
CA GLY A 76 11.28 -11.94 7.91
C GLY A 76 10.00 -11.49 7.20
N ILE A 77 9.55 -12.25 6.20
CA ILE A 77 8.48 -11.87 5.28
C ILE A 77 7.46 -12.98 5.11
N THR A 78 6.16 -12.61 4.96
CA THR A 78 5.11 -13.53 4.50
C THR A 78 4.81 -13.32 3.03
N CYS A 79 4.33 -14.37 2.34
CA CYS A 79 3.99 -14.31 0.93
C CYS A 79 2.82 -13.35 0.66
N ALA A 80 2.74 -12.86 -0.57
CA ALA A 80 1.63 -12.01 -0.99
C ALA A 80 0.28 -12.73 -0.82
N GLY A 81 -0.69 -12.03 -0.24
CA GLY A 81 -2.02 -12.58 0.04
C GLY A 81 -2.14 -13.37 1.34
N SER A 82 -1.04 -13.54 2.11
CA SER A 82 -1.10 -14.12 3.45
C SER A 82 -1.77 -13.17 4.45
N ARG A 83 -2.31 -13.72 5.53
CA ARG A 83 -2.77 -12.93 6.66
C ARG A 83 -1.55 -12.30 7.35
N PHE A 84 -1.72 -11.08 7.86
CA PHE A 84 -0.69 -10.44 8.67
C PHE A 84 -0.39 -11.29 9.91
N GLU A 85 0.88 -11.55 10.12
CA GLU A 85 1.43 -12.24 11.29
C GLU A 85 2.49 -11.36 11.93
N GLU A 86 2.43 -11.23 13.25
CA GLU A 86 3.35 -10.36 13.97
C GLU A 86 4.80 -10.85 13.86
N GLY A 87 5.70 -9.91 13.59
CA GLY A 87 7.10 -10.18 13.33
C GLY A 87 7.43 -10.42 11.86
N TYR A 88 6.45 -10.59 10.99
CA TYR A 88 6.65 -10.77 9.55
C TYR A 88 6.13 -9.58 8.75
N THR A 89 6.90 -9.11 7.79
CA THR A 89 6.44 -8.09 6.84
C THR A 89 5.70 -8.76 5.69
N PRO A 90 4.42 -8.42 5.45
CA PRO A 90 3.66 -9.01 4.37
C PRO A 90 4.11 -8.42 3.01
N LEU A 91 4.29 -9.31 2.02
CA LEU A 91 4.49 -8.92 0.63
C LEU A 91 3.16 -8.62 -0.06
N GLY A 92 3.21 -7.84 -1.14
CA GLY A 92 2.06 -7.60 -2.00
C GLY A 92 1.79 -6.14 -2.28
N ARG A 93 0.52 -5.86 -2.61
CA ARG A 93 0.03 -4.51 -2.93
C ARG A 93 -0.78 -3.98 -1.76
N PHE A 94 -0.51 -2.74 -1.44
CA PHE A 94 -1.18 -2.01 -0.36
C PHE A 94 -1.61 -0.64 -0.88
N ARG A 95 -2.50 0.00 -0.15
CA ARG A 95 -2.84 1.40 -0.32
C ARG A 95 -2.72 2.13 1.01
N VAL A 96 -2.33 3.38 0.95
CA VAL A 96 -2.27 4.25 2.12
C VAL A 96 -3.70 4.53 2.60
N ASN A 97 -4.01 4.20 3.85
CA ASN A 97 -5.33 4.42 4.46
C ASN A 97 -5.32 5.33 5.70
N GLY A 98 -4.13 5.72 6.15
CA GLY A 98 -3.94 6.68 7.23
C GLY A 98 -2.55 7.30 7.20
N ILE A 99 -2.45 8.57 7.58
CA ILE A 99 -1.19 9.31 7.68
C ILE A 99 -1.23 10.08 8.99
N PHE A 100 -0.33 9.72 9.91
CA PHE A 100 -0.33 10.25 11.26
C PHE A 100 1.05 10.79 11.62
N SER A 101 1.11 12.02 12.07
CA SER A 101 2.29 12.64 12.64
C SER A 101 1.85 13.66 13.68
N HIS A 102 2.79 14.38 14.25
CA HIS A 102 2.47 15.50 15.13
C HIS A 102 1.65 16.58 14.41
N ASP A 103 2.00 16.87 13.15
CA ASP A 103 1.45 18.00 12.40
C ASP A 103 0.46 17.58 11.30
N ARG A 104 0.37 16.28 11.00
CA ARG A 104 -0.47 15.75 9.94
C ARG A 104 -1.33 14.59 10.43
N PHE A 105 -2.62 14.70 10.21
CA PHE A 105 -3.58 13.64 10.46
C PHE A 105 -4.55 13.52 9.29
N GLU A 106 -4.48 12.41 8.60
CA GLU A 106 -5.41 12.02 7.55
C GLU A 106 -5.79 10.55 7.77
N MET A 107 -7.06 10.23 7.62
CA MET A 107 -7.58 8.88 7.82
C MET A 107 -8.74 8.64 6.87
N GLU A 108 -8.85 7.43 6.32
CA GLU A 108 -10.04 7.04 5.58
C GLU A 108 -11.29 7.12 6.47
N PRO A 109 -12.41 7.68 5.96
CA PRO A 109 -13.61 7.88 6.77
C PRO A 109 -14.12 6.59 7.44
N ALA A 110 -14.02 5.46 6.76
CA ALA A 110 -14.43 4.16 7.31
C ALA A 110 -13.63 3.77 8.55
N LEU A 111 -12.33 4.09 8.62
CA LEU A 111 -11.50 3.85 9.80
C LEU A 111 -11.90 4.78 10.96
N ALA A 112 -12.18 6.05 10.65
CA ALA A 112 -12.66 6.98 11.68
C ALA A 112 -13.95 6.46 12.34
N VAL A 113 -14.90 5.98 11.54
CA VAL A 113 -16.14 5.34 12.03
C VAL A 113 -15.80 4.09 12.86
N GLN A 114 -14.92 3.22 12.38
CA GLN A 114 -14.50 1.99 13.08
C GLN A 114 -13.88 2.28 14.45
N SER A 115 -13.22 3.41 14.60
CA SER A 115 -12.56 3.80 15.86
C SER A 115 -13.55 4.08 16.99
N GLY A 116 -14.81 4.44 16.66
CA GLY A 116 -15.81 4.90 17.63
C GLY A 116 -15.49 6.26 18.26
N LYS A 117 -14.53 7.01 17.69
CA LYS A 117 -14.06 8.30 18.21
C LYS A 117 -14.27 9.40 17.19
N SER A 118 -14.38 10.64 17.66
CA SER A 118 -14.44 11.79 16.78
C SER A 118 -13.09 12.03 16.09
N GLU A 119 -13.12 12.59 14.88
CA GLU A 119 -11.89 12.96 14.16
C GLU A 119 -11.02 13.92 14.98
N ALA A 120 -11.62 14.87 15.68
CA ALA A 120 -10.92 15.81 16.54
C ALA A 120 -10.18 15.11 17.69
N GLU A 121 -10.77 14.07 18.28
CA GLU A 121 -10.13 13.24 19.29
C GLU A 121 -8.98 12.43 18.71
N LEU A 122 -9.20 11.75 17.58
CA LEU A 122 -8.18 10.97 16.91
C LEU A 122 -6.98 11.83 16.52
N ARG A 123 -7.22 12.98 15.90
CA ARG A 123 -6.17 13.94 15.51
C ARG A 123 -5.31 14.36 16.71
N ARG A 124 -5.94 14.61 17.84
CA ARG A 124 -5.24 15.07 19.06
C ARG A 124 -4.50 13.95 19.77
N THR A 125 -4.98 12.71 19.73
CA THR A 125 -4.53 11.67 20.65
C THR A 125 -3.94 10.44 20.01
N LEU A 126 -4.36 10.03 18.80
CA LEU A 126 -4.02 8.73 18.24
C LEU A 126 -2.52 8.54 18.08
N PHE A 127 -1.88 9.37 17.27
CA PHE A 127 -0.43 9.24 17.03
C PHE A 127 0.39 9.42 18.31
N ARG A 128 0.01 10.37 19.14
CA ARG A 128 0.65 10.59 20.43
C ARG A 128 0.59 9.36 21.35
N ASN A 129 -0.58 8.72 21.42
CA ASN A 129 -0.76 7.52 22.22
C ASN A 129 0.06 6.35 21.65
N MET A 130 0.00 6.13 20.33
CA MET A 130 0.78 5.08 19.67
C MET A 130 2.28 5.26 19.88
N ASN A 131 2.76 6.49 19.77
CA ASN A 131 4.19 6.80 19.90
C ASN A 131 4.67 6.90 21.38
N ALA A 132 3.76 6.76 22.34
CA ALA A 132 4.07 6.68 23.77
C ALA A 132 4.11 5.23 24.29
N ILE A 133 3.92 4.22 23.43
CA ILE A 133 4.04 2.81 23.78
C ILE A 133 5.51 2.42 23.65
N ASP A 134 5.99 1.67 24.63
CA ASP A 134 7.28 0.98 24.58
C ASP A 134 7.02 -0.44 24.05
N PHE A 135 7.26 -0.67 22.75
CA PHE A 135 7.00 -1.95 22.12
C PHE A 135 8.11 -2.97 22.33
N ASP A 136 9.30 -2.52 22.61
CA ASP A 136 10.49 -3.39 22.81
C ASP A 136 10.72 -3.73 24.27
N GLY A 137 10.07 -3.01 25.21
CA GLY A 137 10.20 -3.23 26.66
C GLY A 137 11.54 -2.77 27.22
N ASP A 138 12.21 -1.84 26.54
CA ASP A 138 13.53 -1.33 26.93
C ASP A 138 13.48 -0.03 27.76
N GLY A 139 12.28 0.50 28.01
CA GLY A 139 12.01 1.74 28.71
C GLY A 139 12.00 2.97 27.80
N GLU A 140 12.28 2.80 26.49
CA GLU A 140 12.23 3.87 25.52
C GLU A 140 10.87 3.90 24.81
N THR A 141 10.45 5.06 24.35
CA THR A 141 9.24 5.27 23.56
C THR A 141 9.58 5.95 22.24
N ARG A 142 8.56 6.33 21.45
CA ARG A 142 8.72 7.02 20.16
C ARG A 142 9.30 6.12 19.05
N GLU A 143 9.05 4.83 19.13
CA GLU A 143 9.53 3.85 18.15
C GLU A 143 8.97 4.08 16.74
N TYR A 144 7.89 4.85 16.59
CA TYR A 144 7.38 5.27 15.29
C TYR A 144 8.05 6.55 14.75
N GLY A 145 9.05 7.10 15.46
CA GLY A 145 9.71 8.37 15.08
C GLY A 145 8.72 9.52 15.03
N SER A 146 8.78 10.33 13.98
CA SER A 146 7.90 11.48 13.81
C SER A 146 6.60 11.19 13.06
N GLY A 147 6.36 9.94 12.61
CA GLY A 147 5.14 9.66 11.84
C GLY A 147 4.91 8.20 11.48
N TYR A 148 3.71 7.96 10.97
CA TYR A 148 3.16 6.65 10.68
C TYR A 148 2.28 6.72 9.42
N VAL A 149 2.62 5.94 8.40
CA VAL A 149 1.85 5.80 7.16
C VAL A 149 1.21 4.42 7.17
N SER A 150 -0.06 4.36 7.56
CA SER A 150 -0.83 3.12 7.65
C SER A 150 -1.18 2.57 6.28
N LEU A 151 -1.10 1.25 6.13
CA LEU A 151 -1.28 0.53 4.88
C LEU A 151 -2.40 -0.49 5.00
N ALA A 152 -3.36 -0.42 4.09
CA ALA A 152 -4.38 -1.44 3.89
C ALA A 152 -3.96 -2.38 2.76
N PRO A 153 -4.03 -3.71 2.92
CA PRO A 153 -3.75 -4.64 1.84
C PRO A 153 -4.81 -4.53 0.74
N VAL A 154 -4.37 -4.68 -0.51
CA VAL A 154 -5.26 -4.80 -1.67
C VAL A 154 -5.49 -6.29 -1.90
N GLY A 155 -6.68 -6.78 -1.53
CA GLY A 155 -7.04 -8.19 -1.66
C GLY A 155 -8.17 -8.59 -0.72
N SER A 156 -8.56 -9.87 -0.76
CA SER A 156 -9.71 -10.41 -0.03
C SER A 156 -9.36 -10.98 1.35
N VAL A 157 -8.08 -11.14 1.68
CA VAL A 157 -7.68 -11.71 2.97
C VAL A 157 -7.95 -10.73 4.09
N LYS A 158 -8.85 -11.12 4.99
CA LYS A 158 -9.21 -10.32 6.15
C LYS A 158 -8.01 -10.22 7.11
N GLN A 159 -7.61 -9.00 7.40
CA GLN A 159 -6.50 -8.70 8.30
C GLN A 159 -6.98 -8.50 9.75
N PRO A 160 -6.13 -8.78 10.75
CA PRO A 160 -6.47 -8.61 12.18
C PRO A 160 -6.38 -7.15 12.65
N PHE A 161 -6.43 -6.20 11.73
CA PHE A 161 -6.26 -4.78 12.05
C PHE A 161 -7.48 -4.22 12.75
N ALA A 162 -7.26 -3.52 13.85
CA ALA A 162 -8.33 -2.97 14.66
C ALA A 162 -7.83 -1.83 15.56
N PHE A 163 -8.73 -0.94 15.94
CA PHE A 163 -8.50 -0.07 17.08
C PHE A 163 -8.61 -0.88 18.36
N ASN A 164 -7.65 -0.73 19.23
CA ASN A 164 -7.67 -1.38 20.54
C ASN A 164 -6.94 -0.53 21.59
N THR A 165 -6.90 -1.03 22.81
CA THR A 165 -6.09 -0.47 23.89
C THR A 165 -4.93 -1.43 24.17
N TYR A 166 -3.70 -0.88 24.21
CA TYR A 166 -2.50 -1.60 24.56
C TYR A 166 -1.73 -0.77 25.60
N GLU A 167 -1.37 -1.36 26.73
CA GLU A 167 -0.74 -0.68 27.87
C GLU A 167 -1.51 0.59 28.32
N GLY A 168 -2.83 0.49 28.33
CA GLY A 168 -3.71 1.62 28.70
C GLY A 168 -3.82 2.73 27.64
N LYS A 169 -3.17 2.59 26.48
CA LYS A 169 -3.17 3.59 25.42
C LYS A 169 -4.01 3.13 24.22
N PHE A 170 -4.92 3.96 23.77
CA PHE A 170 -5.70 3.72 22.55
C PHE A 170 -4.81 3.83 21.33
N ARG A 171 -4.80 2.79 20.47
CA ARG A 171 -3.97 2.71 19.28
C ARG A 171 -4.72 2.16 18.08
N TRP A 172 -4.17 2.40 16.89
CA TRP A 172 -4.50 1.70 15.67
C TRP A 172 -3.48 0.57 15.45
N TYR A 173 -3.92 -0.69 15.68
CA TYR A 173 -3.12 -1.86 15.33
C TYR A 173 -3.25 -2.10 13.83
N SER A 174 -2.21 -1.86 13.06
CA SER A 174 -2.20 -2.01 11.60
C SER A 174 -0.77 -2.24 11.08
N PHE A 175 -0.66 -2.50 9.79
CA PHE A 175 0.60 -2.52 9.07
C PHE A 175 0.95 -1.12 8.54
N ALA A 176 2.23 -0.74 8.58
CA ALA A 176 2.62 0.64 8.23
C ALA A 176 4.08 0.78 7.77
N ILE A 177 4.36 1.97 7.19
CA ILE A 177 5.71 2.53 7.11
C ILE A 177 5.79 3.61 8.19
N HIS A 178 6.84 3.58 9.03
CA HIS A 178 7.02 4.52 10.14
C HIS A 178 8.50 4.86 10.37
N GLY A 179 8.76 5.83 11.23
CA GLY A 179 10.11 6.18 11.65
C GLY A 179 10.74 5.21 12.65
N SER A 180 11.72 5.70 13.35
CA SER A 180 12.39 4.96 14.43
C SER A 180 12.95 5.93 15.45
N ASN A 181 12.97 5.53 16.72
CA ASN A 181 13.76 6.21 17.77
C ASN A 181 15.25 5.82 17.71
N ASN A 182 15.62 4.86 16.85
CA ASN A 182 16.98 4.34 16.76
C ASN A 182 17.35 4.01 15.29
N ASP A 183 18.17 4.85 14.67
CA ASP A 183 18.59 4.71 13.28
C ASP A 183 19.42 3.45 13.00
N LYS A 184 20.02 2.83 14.03
CA LYS A 184 20.73 1.55 13.87
C LYS A 184 19.81 0.40 13.48
N ARG A 185 18.51 0.54 13.71
CA ARG A 185 17.48 -0.43 13.33
C ARG A 185 17.17 -0.42 11.84
N ILE A 186 17.55 0.66 11.13
CA ILE A 186 17.27 0.80 9.70
C ILE A 186 18.20 -0.12 8.87
N GLY A 187 17.59 -0.99 8.07
CA GLY A 187 18.29 -2.04 7.32
C GLY A 187 18.48 -3.31 8.11
N GLN A 188 17.71 -3.52 9.17
CA GLN A 188 17.73 -4.71 10.01
C GLN A 188 16.34 -5.39 10.01
N LYS A 189 16.31 -6.65 10.46
CA LYS A 189 15.08 -7.39 10.77
C LYS A 189 14.76 -7.21 12.25
N VAL A 190 13.93 -6.22 12.59
CA VAL A 190 13.74 -5.79 13.98
C VAL A 190 12.31 -5.41 14.34
N THR A 191 11.42 -5.23 13.36
CA THR A 191 10.07 -4.72 13.64
C THR A 191 9.07 -5.83 13.95
N GLY A 192 7.91 -5.46 14.47
CA GLY A 192 6.74 -6.33 14.60
C GLY A 192 6.06 -6.69 13.28
N GLY A 193 6.65 -6.30 12.15
CA GLY A 193 6.14 -6.53 10.80
C GLY A 193 6.08 -5.26 9.95
N CYS A 194 5.99 -4.09 10.55
CA CYS A 194 6.03 -2.82 9.85
C CYS A 194 7.38 -2.59 9.13
N VAL A 195 7.39 -1.65 8.21
CA VAL A 195 8.61 -1.16 7.55
C VAL A 195 9.07 0.10 8.27
N ASN A 196 10.27 0.11 8.83
CA ASN A 196 10.83 1.31 9.44
C ASN A 196 11.85 2.01 8.52
N VAL A 197 11.93 3.33 8.63
CA VAL A 197 12.79 4.20 7.82
C VAL A 197 13.44 5.27 8.69
N ALA A 198 14.59 5.78 8.24
CA ALA A 198 15.26 6.89 8.91
C ALA A 198 14.43 8.20 8.77
N GLU A 199 14.60 9.10 9.72
CA GLU A 199 13.81 10.34 9.82
C GLU A 199 13.78 11.18 8.52
N PRO A 200 14.89 11.42 7.78
CA PRO A 200 14.83 12.18 6.53
C PRO A 200 13.97 11.52 5.45
N ALA A 201 13.95 10.19 5.40
CA ALA A 201 13.11 9.44 4.49
C ALA A 201 11.64 9.53 4.89
N LEU A 202 11.35 9.41 6.20
CA LEU A 202 10.01 9.54 6.74
C LEU A 202 9.41 10.91 6.44
N GLN A 203 10.14 11.99 6.66
CA GLN A 203 9.70 13.34 6.35
C GLN A 203 9.39 13.50 4.84
N GLY A 204 10.24 12.92 3.99
CA GLY A 204 9.98 12.87 2.55
C GLY A 204 8.70 12.09 2.20
N LEU A 205 8.41 10.99 2.88
CA LEU A 205 7.17 10.22 2.73
C LEU A 205 5.97 11.03 3.23
N LEU A 206 6.03 11.52 4.46
CA LEU A 206 4.95 12.30 5.06
C LEU A 206 4.56 13.53 4.25
N SER A 207 5.52 14.20 3.59
CA SER A 207 5.24 15.36 2.73
C SER A 207 4.64 15.00 1.37
N ALA A 208 4.87 13.77 0.87
CA ALA A 208 4.54 13.41 -0.50
C ALA A 208 3.35 12.46 -0.64
N VAL A 209 3.13 11.56 0.33
CA VAL A 209 2.07 10.54 0.25
C VAL A 209 0.69 11.13 0.46
N LYS A 210 -0.32 10.46 -0.13
CA LYS A 210 -1.74 10.78 -0.01
C LYS A 210 -2.52 9.52 0.31
N LEU A 211 -3.71 9.68 0.90
CA LEU A 211 -4.65 8.57 1.04
C LEU A 211 -4.94 7.95 -0.34
N GLY A 212 -4.99 6.64 -0.40
CA GLY A 212 -5.20 5.88 -1.63
C GLY A 212 -3.94 5.61 -2.46
N ASP A 213 -2.80 6.22 -2.14
CA ASP A 213 -1.54 5.93 -2.84
C ASP A 213 -1.18 4.46 -2.75
N GLU A 214 -0.73 3.88 -3.86
CA GLU A 214 -0.31 2.49 -3.91
C GLU A 214 1.11 2.31 -3.35
N VAL A 215 1.27 1.25 -2.58
CA VAL A 215 2.55 0.76 -2.06
C VAL A 215 2.71 -0.68 -2.49
N VAL A 216 3.82 -1.00 -3.16
CA VAL A 216 4.16 -2.37 -3.56
C VAL A 216 5.35 -2.84 -2.77
N ILE A 217 5.19 -3.95 -2.07
CA ILE A 217 6.26 -4.58 -1.30
C ILE A 217 6.59 -5.92 -1.93
N SER A 218 7.81 -6.04 -2.38
CA SER A 218 8.40 -7.25 -2.97
C SER A 218 9.68 -7.64 -2.24
N ALA A 219 10.14 -8.85 -2.48
CA ALA A 219 11.35 -9.33 -1.83
C ALA A 219 12.17 -10.27 -2.70
N LYS A 220 13.47 -10.36 -2.38
CA LYS A 220 14.38 -11.39 -2.83
C LYS A 220 14.47 -12.49 -1.77
N GLY A 221 14.30 -13.73 -2.20
CA GLY A 221 14.35 -14.91 -1.35
C GLY A 221 12.96 -15.52 -1.05
N PRO A 222 12.94 -16.63 -0.33
CA PRO A 222 11.70 -17.32 -0.01
C PRO A 222 10.86 -16.49 0.99
N CYS A 223 9.54 -16.57 0.85
CA CYS A 223 8.59 -16.04 1.80
C CYS A 223 7.91 -17.18 2.59
N THR A 224 7.44 -16.90 3.78
CA THR A 224 6.60 -17.82 4.58
C THR A 224 5.17 -17.72 4.07
N PRO A 225 4.47 -18.86 3.86
CA PRO A 225 3.06 -18.88 3.44
C PRO A 225 2.10 -18.20 4.39
#